data_91eac7f03479a93264037a256a382b81
#
_entry.id   91eac7f03479a93264037a256a382b81
#
_cell.length_a   1.000
_cell.length_b   1.000
_cell.length_c   1.000
_cell.angle_alpha   90.00
_cell.angle_beta   90.00
_cell.angle_gamma   90.00
#
_symmetry.space_group_name_H-M   'P 1'
#
loop_
_entity.id
_entity.type
_entity.pdbx_description
1 polymer ?
#
loop_
_entity_poly.entity_id
_entity_poly.type
_entity_poly.pdbx_seq_one_letter_code
_entity_poly.pdbx_strand_id
1 'polypeptide(L)'
;LHNNLPTLCTTKEYERAFEELGLTLRGVLHEEPEPALGNGGLGRLAACFLDSLATLNLPAMGCTIRYEYGLFRQRIVDGQQVEVPDEWLTYGNAWEIPTQRDAVEVCFGGQMVENWVGGTNYVTLKNTENVIAVPYDLPILGYDSDVVDRLRTWSAVLPQNFNLEKFSAGDYNGSTEDSNSIAAQISKVLYPEDNTYNGKKLRLMQEYFLVSATLQYAIKDFKRVYGTDMSQLPEKVAFHINDTHPALCVPELMRLLVDEHDYSWERA
;
A
#
# COMPACT_ATOMS: atom_id res chain seq x y z
N LEU A 1 17.99 -1.83 -8.05
CA LEU A 1 19.45 -2.04 -8.17
C LEU A 1 20.17 -0.75 -8.60
N HIS A 2 19.69 -0.04 -9.60
CA HIS A 2 20.33 1.18 -10.14
C HIS A 2 20.59 2.26 -9.07
N ASN A 3 19.64 2.54 -8.16
CA ASN A 3 19.82 3.50 -7.08
C ASN A 3 20.66 2.94 -5.93
N ASN A 4 20.52 1.66 -5.63
CA ASN A 4 21.15 1.05 -4.46
C ASN A 4 22.67 0.92 -4.60
N LEU A 5 23.17 0.63 -5.81
CA LEU A 5 24.61 0.46 -6.04
C LEU A 5 25.44 1.73 -5.78
N PRO A 6 25.05 2.92 -6.32
CA PRO A 6 25.75 4.16 -5.98
C PRO A 6 25.62 4.54 -4.52
N THR A 7 24.42 4.35 -3.94
CA THR A 7 24.15 4.67 -2.52
C THR A 7 25.01 3.86 -1.57
N LEU A 8 25.23 2.58 -1.87
CA LEU A 8 26.09 1.68 -1.10
C LEU A 8 27.58 1.78 -1.50
N CYS A 9 27.92 2.66 -2.45
CA CYS A 9 29.28 2.80 -2.98
C CYS A 9 29.88 1.50 -3.56
N THR A 10 29.04 0.58 -4.06
CA THR A 10 29.45 -0.76 -4.53
C THR A 10 29.38 -0.92 -6.05
N THR A 11 29.13 0.15 -6.80
CA THR A 11 28.96 0.09 -8.26
C THR A 11 30.12 -0.59 -8.99
N LYS A 12 31.37 -0.21 -8.63
CA LYS A 12 32.58 -0.75 -9.29
C LYS A 12 32.79 -2.23 -9.00
N GLU A 13 32.48 -2.67 -7.79
CA GLU A 13 32.58 -4.08 -7.40
C GLU A 13 31.60 -4.93 -8.19
N TYR A 14 30.37 -4.45 -8.37
CA TYR A 14 29.35 -5.13 -9.17
C TYR A 14 29.65 -5.10 -10.66
N GLU A 15 30.14 -3.97 -11.21
CA GLU A 15 30.60 -3.92 -12.61
C GLU A 15 31.64 -5.01 -12.89
N ARG A 16 32.66 -5.11 -12.03
CA ARG A 16 33.71 -6.10 -12.16
C ARG A 16 33.19 -7.53 -12.03
N ALA A 17 32.30 -7.78 -11.06
CA ALA A 17 31.71 -9.11 -10.88
C ALA A 17 30.86 -9.53 -12.08
N PHE A 18 30.10 -8.63 -12.68
CA PHE A 18 29.35 -8.93 -13.90
C PHE A 18 30.25 -9.15 -15.11
N GLU A 19 31.33 -8.39 -15.26
CA GLU A 19 32.32 -8.60 -16.33
C GLU A 19 32.96 -9.99 -16.22
N GLU A 20 33.31 -10.45 -15.00
CA GLU A 20 33.82 -11.80 -14.76
C GLU A 20 32.83 -12.92 -15.17
N LEU A 21 31.53 -12.62 -15.13
CA LEU A 21 30.44 -13.51 -15.58
C LEU A 21 30.09 -13.35 -17.06
N GLY A 22 30.80 -12.48 -17.80
CA GLY A 22 30.52 -12.20 -19.21
C GLY A 22 29.28 -11.35 -19.43
N LEU A 23 28.83 -10.61 -18.41
CA LEU A 23 27.68 -9.71 -18.44
C LEU A 23 28.12 -8.26 -18.32
N THR A 24 27.25 -7.33 -18.66
CA THR A 24 27.47 -5.91 -18.39
C THR A 24 26.47 -5.42 -17.34
N LEU A 25 26.92 -4.59 -16.40
CA LEU A 25 26.03 -3.99 -15.40
C LEU A 25 24.83 -3.29 -16.06
N ARG A 26 25.07 -2.55 -17.13
CA ARG A 26 24.00 -1.87 -17.88
C ARG A 26 22.96 -2.85 -18.43
N GLY A 27 23.39 -3.99 -18.96
CA GLY A 27 22.50 -5.03 -19.46
C GLY A 27 21.62 -5.59 -18.34
N VAL A 28 22.23 -5.90 -17.20
CA VAL A 28 21.49 -6.41 -16.02
C VAL A 28 20.49 -5.40 -15.49
N LEU A 29 20.87 -4.12 -15.37
CA LEU A 29 19.97 -3.06 -14.94
C LEU A 29 18.77 -2.86 -15.89
N HIS A 30 18.95 -3.15 -17.17
CA HIS A 30 17.85 -3.01 -18.15
C HIS A 30 16.82 -4.14 -18.07
N GLU A 31 17.19 -5.28 -17.52
CA GLU A 31 16.28 -6.41 -17.31
C GLU A 31 15.47 -6.32 -16.01
N GLU A 32 15.82 -5.37 -15.11
CA GLU A 32 15.10 -5.21 -13.85
C GLU A 32 13.74 -4.55 -14.10
N PRO A 33 12.62 -5.21 -13.75
CA PRO A 33 11.30 -4.62 -13.92
C PRO A 33 11.10 -3.47 -12.93
N GLU A 34 10.56 -2.36 -13.40
CA GLU A 34 10.20 -1.22 -12.56
C GLU A 34 8.75 -1.35 -12.07
N PRO A 35 8.50 -1.20 -10.77
CA PRO A 35 7.13 -1.15 -10.27
C PRO A 35 6.44 0.14 -10.73
N ALA A 36 5.43 0.01 -11.59
CA ALA A 36 4.68 1.14 -12.14
C ALA A 36 3.58 1.61 -11.17
N LEU A 37 3.97 2.05 -9.97
CA LEU A 37 3.07 2.48 -8.89
C LEU A 37 2.65 3.96 -8.97
N GLY A 38 3.01 4.66 -10.04
CA GLY A 38 2.63 6.03 -10.33
C GLY A 38 2.56 6.28 -11.84
N ASN A 39 1.84 7.33 -12.29
CA ASN A 39 1.66 7.59 -13.71
C ASN A 39 2.19 8.94 -14.19
N GLY A 40 2.79 9.73 -13.33
CA GLY A 40 3.27 11.07 -13.71
C GLY A 40 4.01 11.81 -12.59
N GLY A 41 3.92 13.13 -12.61
CA GLY A 41 4.66 14.02 -11.71
C GLY A 41 4.39 13.79 -10.24
N LEU A 42 3.13 13.51 -9.86
CA LEU A 42 2.74 13.27 -8.47
C LEU A 42 3.46 12.04 -7.90
N GLY A 43 3.40 10.90 -8.61
CA GLY A 43 4.07 9.68 -8.19
C GLY A 43 5.59 9.80 -8.18
N ARG A 44 6.17 10.46 -9.19
CA ARG A 44 7.62 10.69 -9.23
C ARG A 44 8.10 11.61 -8.12
N LEU A 45 7.34 12.67 -7.80
CA LEU A 45 7.65 13.59 -6.71
C LEU A 45 7.69 12.86 -5.36
N ALA A 46 6.70 11.99 -5.10
CA ALA A 46 6.69 11.17 -3.88
C ALA A 46 7.93 10.28 -3.77
N ALA A 47 8.34 9.63 -4.87
CA ALA A 47 9.56 8.83 -4.91
C ALA A 47 10.82 9.68 -4.62
N CYS A 48 10.93 10.88 -5.21
CA CYS A 48 12.04 11.80 -4.94
C CYS A 48 12.05 12.29 -3.48
N PHE A 49 10.89 12.51 -2.88
CA PHE A 49 10.81 12.88 -1.46
C PHE A 49 11.31 11.77 -0.53
N LEU A 50 10.97 10.52 -0.81
CA LEU A 50 11.47 9.40 -0.02
C LEU A 50 12.99 9.29 -0.10
N ASP A 51 13.57 9.38 -1.28
CA ASP A 51 15.04 9.41 -1.46
C ASP A 51 15.68 10.57 -0.69
N SER A 52 15.06 11.75 -0.73
CA SER A 52 15.55 12.95 -0.03
C SER A 52 15.46 12.81 1.49
N LEU A 53 14.34 12.28 2.01
CA LEU A 53 14.15 12.08 3.45
C LEU A 53 15.19 11.11 4.00
N ALA A 54 15.40 9.97 3.34
CA ALA A 54 16.43 9.00 3.72
C ALA A 54 17.84 9.61 3.66
N THR A 55 18.15 10.39 2.64
CA THR A 55 19.44 11.09 2.48
C THR A 55 19.68 12.15 3.56
N LEU A 56 18.63 12.80 4.02
CA LEU A 56 18.68 13.81 5.08
C LEU A 56 18.62 13.21 6.50
N ASN A 57 18.62 11.89 6.64
CA ASN A 57 18.48 11.16 7.91
C ASN A 57 17.16 11.48 8.65
N LEU A 58 16.09 11.70 7.92
CA LEU A 58 14.75 11.95 8.46
C LEU A 58 13.95 10.65 8.40
N PRO A 59 13.50 10.11 9.55
CA PRO A 59 12.73 8.86 9.56
C PRO A 59 11.40 9.06 8.86
N ALA A 60 11.15 8.28 7.82
CA ALA A 60 9.96 8.39 7.01
C ALA A 60 9.44 7.03 6.53
N MET A 61 8.16 6.98 6.21
CA MET A 61 7.54 5.84 5.56
C MET A 61 6.56 6.34 4.50
N GLY A 62 6.83 5.99 3.24
CA GLY A 62 5.84 6.16 2.18
C GLY A 62 4.78 5.06 2.25
N CYS A 63 3.53 5.38 1.89
CA CYS A 63 2.44 4.42 1.84
C CYS A 63 1.70 4.53 0.51
N THR A 64 1.44 3.38 -0.12
CA THR A 64 0.66 3.29 -1.35
C THR A 64 0.00 1.92 -1.47
N ILE A 65 -0.81 1.71 -2.51
CA ILE A 65 -1.37 0.41 -2.85
C ILE A 65 -0.36 -0.36 -3.70
N ARG A 66 -0.23 -1.66 -3.44
CA ARG A 66 0.54 -2.60 -4.26
C ARG A 66 -0.31 -3.03 -5.45
N TYR A 67 -0.29 -2.21 -6.50
CA TYR A 67 -1.06 -2.53 -7.70
C TYR A 67 -0.48 -3.73 -8.43
N GLU A 68 -1.32 -4.66 -8.79
CA GLU A 68 -0.95 -5.89 -9.48
C GLU A 68 -0.38 -5.60 -10.89
N TYR A 69 -1.01 -4.66 -11.58
CA TYR A 69 -0.62 -4.25 -12.94
C TYR A 69 -0.03 -2.84 -13.01
N GLY A 70 -0.11 -2.06 -11.94
CA GLY A 70 0.37 -0.67 -11.92
C GLY A 70 -0.30 0.20 -12.98
N LEU A 71 0.51 0.93 -13.75
CA LEU A 71 0.08 1.63 -14.95
C LEU A 71 -0.12 0.60 -16.08
N PHE A 72 0.10 0.92 -17.31
CA PHE A 72 0.04 0.04 -18.46
C PHE A 72 1.40 -0.03 -19.17
N ARG A 73 1.58 -1.09 -19.96
CA ARG A 73 2.69 -1.20 -20.90
C ARG A 73 2.22 -0.78 -22.29
N GLN A 74 3.00 0.05 -22.97
CA GLN A 74 2.72 0.46 -24.34
C GLN A 74 3.25 -0.56 -25.34
N ARG A 75 2.43 -0.87 -26.36
CA ARG A 75 2.83 -1.60 -27.55
C ARG A 75 2.40 -0.87 -28.81
N ILE A 76 3.14 -1.07 -29.89
CA ILE A 76 2.75 -0.60 -31.22
C ILE A 76 2.25 -1.80 -32.01
N VAL A 77 0.99 -1.76 -32.41
CA VAL A 77 0.33 -2.78 -33.23
C VAL A 77 -0.25 -2.09 -34.45
N ASP A 78 0.12 -2.52 -35.64
CA ASP A 78 -0.31 -1.93 -36.92
C ASP A 78 -0.11 -0.40 -37.00
N GLY A 79 0.99 0.09 -36.42
CA GLY A 79 1.33 1.52 -36.36
C GLY A 79 0.56 2.36 -35.35
N GLN A 80 -0.27 1.72 -34.52
CA GLN A 80 -1.05 2.38 -33.47
C GLN A 80 -0.56 1.96 -32.10
N GLN A 81 -0.61 2.86 -31.12
CA GLN A 81 -0.34 2.57 -29.73
C GLN A 81 -1.48 1.75 -29.14
N VAL A 82 -1.12 0.67 -28.45
CA VAL A 82 -2.06 -0.19 -27.69
C VAL A 82 -1.54 -0.30 -26.28
N GLU A 83 -2.43 -0.14 -25.31
CA GLU A 83 -2.16 -0.32 -23.88
C GLU A 83 -2.43 -1.76 -23.49
N VAL A 84 -1.48 -2.39 -22.79
CA VAL A 84 -1.63 -3.75 -22.28
C VAL A 84 -1.24 -3.79 -20.80
N PRO A 85 -1.75 -4.75 -20.01
CA PRO A 85 -1.37 -4.87 -18.60
C PRO A 85 0.14 -4.98 -18.43
N ASP A 86 0.68 -4.31 -17.41
CA ASP A 86 2.09 -4.42 -17.03
C ASP A 86 2.24 -5.43 -15.89
N GLU A 87 2.60 -6.66 -16.23
CA GLU A 87 2.72 -7.78 -15.32
C GLU A 87 4.08 -7.76 -14.58
N TRP A 88 4.40 -6.66 -13.91
CA TRP A 88 5.68 -6.44 -13.25
C TRP A 88 5.97 -7.42 -12.10
N LEU A 89 4.95 -8.11 -11.58
CA LEU A 89 5.04 -9.09 -10.49
C LEU A 89 5.14 -10.55 -10.95
N THR A 90 5.16 -10.82 -12.25
CA THR A 90 5.15 -12.20 -12.80
C THR A 90 6.24 -13.08 -12.20
N TYR A 91 7.42 -12.53 -11.95
CA TYR A 91 8.55 -13.26 -11.35
C TYR A 91 8.80 -12.88 -9.89
N GLY A 92 7.83 -12.20 -9.25
CA GLY A 92 8.01 -11.60 -7.94
C GLY A 92 8.87 -10.34 -7.98
N ASN A 93 9.11 -9.76 -6.80
CA ASN A 93 9.99 -8.60 -6.64
C ASN A 93 10.99 -8.90 -5.51
N ALA A 94 12.27 -8.96 -5.86
CA ALA A 94 13.35 -9.27 -4.91
C ALA A 94 13.53 -8.19 -3.82
N TRP A 95 13.01 -6.99 -4.02
CA TRP A 95 13.13 -5.87 -3.09
C TRP A 95 11.99 -5.80 -2.07
N GLU A 96 10.88 -6.51 -2.30
CA GLU A 96 9.73 -6.51 -1.41
C GLU A 96 9.90 -7.51 -0.26
N ILE A 97 9.65 -7.05 0.95
CA ILE A 97 9.65 -7.86 2.17
C ILE A 97 8.21 -7.92 2.69
N PRO A 98 7.50 -9.04 2.58
CA PRO A 98 6.16 -9.18 3.13
C PRO A 98 6.18 -9.16 4.66
N THR A 99 5.37 -8.31 5.27
CA THR A 99 5.31 -8.13 6.73
C THR A 99 3.92 -8.49 7.25
N GLN A 100 3.51 -9.75 7.11
CA GLN A 100 2.17 -10.25 7.45
C GLN A 100 1.72 -9.95 8.88
N ARG A 101 2.65 -9.88 9.84
CA ARG A 101 2.34 -9.52 11.25
C ARG A 101 1.72 -8.11 11.40
N ASP A 102 1.96 -7.25 10.42
CA ASP A 102 1.46 -5.88 10.39
C ASP A 102 0.17 -5.74 9.57
N ALA A 103 -0.38 -6.85 9.08
CA ALA A 103 -1.65 -6.85 8.40
C ALA A 103 -2.77 -6.27 9.27
N VAL A 104 -3.70 -5.58 8.64
CA VAL A 104 -4.86 -4.97 9.27
C VAL A 104 -6.11 -5.25 8.46
N GLU A 105 -7.27 -5.21 9.12
CA GLU A 105 -8.55 -5.41 8.48
C GLU A 105 -9.17 -4.06 8.10
N VAL A 106 -9.65 -3.94 6.87
CA VAL A 106 -10.38 -2.77 6.38
C VAL A 106 -11.81 -3.18 6.06
N CYS A 107 -12.77 -2.50 6.67
CA CYS A 107 -14.19 -2.80 6.56
C CYS A 107 -14.86 -1.86 5.57
N PHE A 108 -15.63 -2.42 4.64
CA PHE A 108 -16.38 -1.66 3.64
C PHE A 108 -17.90 -1.85 3.82
N GLY A 109 -18.65 -0.80 3.52
CA GLY A 109 -20.11 -0.82 3.61
C GLY A 109 -20.64 -1.11 5.01
N GLY A 110 -21.67 -1.96 5.09
CA GLY A 110 -22.28 -2.33 6.35
C GLY A 110 -23.35 -1.37 6.81
N GLN A 111 -23.75 -1.54 8.07
CA GLN A 111 -24.76 -0.74 8.74
C GLN A 111 -24.18 -0.15 10.02
N MET A 112 -24.32 1.14 10.16
CA MET A 112 -23.97 1.85 11.40
C MET A 112 -24.99 1.50 12.50
N VAL A 113 -24.48 1.07 13.64
CA VAL A 113 -25.29 0.79 14.83
C VAL A 113 -24.80 1.69 15.95
N GLU A 114 -25.70 2.55 16.41
CA GLU A 114 -25.46 3.43 17.55
C GLU A 114 -25.91 2.77 18.85
N ASN A 115 -25.10 2.88 19.86
CA ASN A 115 -25.40 2.38 21.20
C ASN A 115 -25.11 3.48 22.24
N TRP A 116 -26.16 4.03 22.83
CA TRP A 116 -26.05 5.10 23.83
C TRP A 116 -25.93 4.50 25.24
N VAL A 117 -24.79 4.71 25.88
CA VAL A 117 -24.54 4.26 27.26
C VAL A 117 -24.06 5.46 28.10
N GLY A 118 -24.83 5.78 29.15
CA GLY A 118 -24.45 6.89 30.06
C GLY A 118 -24.32 8.26 29.41
N GLY A 119 -24.99 8.48 28.25
CA GLY A 119 -24.91 9.74 27.50
C GLY A 119 -23.79 9.75 26.44
N THR A 120 -22.98 8.70 26.33
CA THR A 120 -21.98 8.53 25.29
C THR A 120 -22.54 7.67 24.17
N ASN A 121 -22.35 8.10 22.92
CA ASN A 121 -22.70 7.33 21.74
C ASN A 121 -21.51 6.46 21.30
N TYR A 122 -21.71 5.16 21.24
CA TYR A 122 -20.77 4.20 20.71
C TYR A 122 -21.26 3.73 19.35
N VAL A 123 -20.45 3.96 18.33
CA VAL A 123 -20.77 3.58 16.96
C VAL A 123 -20.00 2.31 16.57
N THR A 124 -20.73 1.34 16.03
CA THR A 124 -20.14 0.13 15.48
C THR A 124 -20.68 -0.14 14.09
N LEU A 125 -19.84 -0.70 13.21
CA LEU A 125 -20.24 -1.17 11.88
C LEU A 125 -20.60 -2.66 11.95
N LYS A 126 -21.74 -3.05 11.39
CA LYS A 126 -22.18 -4.45 11.27
C LYS A 126 -22.42 -4.81 9.82
N ASN A 127 -22.28 -6.10 9.50
CA ASN A 127 -22.49 -6.65 8.16
C ASN A 127 -21.61 -5.96 7.11
N THR A 128 -20.36 -5.70 7.47
CA THR A 128 -19.35 -5.15 6.58
C THR A 128 -18.77 -6.21 5.66
N GLU A 129 -18.32 -5.80 4.49
CA GLU A 129 -17.46 -6.60 3.63
C GLU A 129 -16.00 -6.27 3.99
N ASN A 130 -15.27 -7.28 4.48
CA ASN A 130 -13.96 -7.07 5.07
C ASN A 130 -12.85 -7.50 4.11
N VAL A 131 -11.79 -6.73 4.09
CA VAL A 131 -10.59 -6.97 3.30
C VAL A 131 -9.37 -6.90 4.22
N ILE A 132 -8.45 -7.83 4.10
CA ILE A 132 -7.18 -7.79 4.82
C ILE A 132 -6.17 -7.01 3.98
N ALA A 133 -5.64 -5.95 4.53
CA ALA A 133 -4.52 -5.20 3.98
C ALA A 133 -3.20 -5.84 4.44
N VAL A 134 -2.49 -6.47 3.52
CA VAL A 134 -1.19 -7.11 3.77
C VAL A 134 -0.08 -6.20 3.29
N PRO A 135 0.85 -5.79 4.15
CA PRO A 135 1.92 -4.88 3.76
C PRO A 135 3.13 -5.60 3.18
N TYR A 136 3.73 -4.96 2.19
CA TYR A 136 5.03 -5.28 1.60
C TYR A 136 5.92 -4.05 1.72
N ASP A 137 7.09 -4.19 2.32
CA ASP A 137 8.02 -3.09 2.56
C ASP A 137 9.17 -3.13 1.56
N LEU A 138 9.41 -2.01 0.86
CA LEU A 138 10.58 -1.79 0.01
C LEU A 138 11.54 -0.85 0.76
N PRO A 139 12.81 -1.23 0.95
CA PRO A 139 13.80 -0.36 1.57
C PRO A 139 14.17 0.81 0.65
N ILE A 140 14.20 2.00 1.21
CA ILE A 140 14.64 3.24 0.56
C ILE A 140 15.94 3.68 1.22
N LEU A 141 17.03 3.56 0.48
CA LEU A 141 18.36 3.88 0.98
C LEU A 141 18.67 5.36 0.77
N GLY A 142 19.15 6.04 1.81
CA GLY A 142 19.69 7.41 1.69
C GLY A 142 21.10 7.41 1.09
N TYR A 143 21.41 8.41 0.25
CA TYR A 143 22.75 8.59 -0.28
C TYR A 143 23.71 9.04 0.83
N ASP A 144 24.82 8.33 1.01
CA ASP A 144 25.83 8.58 2.05
C ASP A 144 25.18 8.72 3.46
N SER A 145 24.26 7.82 3.77
CA SER A 145 23.42 7.86 4.98
C SER A 145 23.26 6.46 5.56
N ASP A 146 23.21 6.35 6.87
CA ASP A 146 22.94 5.10 7.60
C ASP A 146 21.44 4.82 7.76
N VAL A 147 20.57 5.75 7.32
CA VAL A 147 19.11 5.61 7.41
C VAL A 147 18.58 4.81 6.24
N VAL A 148 17.72 3.86 6.55
CA VAL A 148 16.93 3.11 5.59
C VAL A 148 15.47 3.36 5.89
N ASP A 149 14.86 4.20 5.09
CA ASP A 149 13.42 4.42 5.09
C ASP A 149 12.70 3.31 4.34
N ARG A 150 11.41 3.34 4.28
CA ARG A 150 10.63 2.33 3.57
C ARG A 150 9.47 2.92 2.78
N LEU A 151 9.18 2.30 1.66
CA LEU A 151 7.92 2.42 0.97
C LEU A 151 7.09 1.18 1.31
N ARG A 152 5.99 1.35 2.04
CA ARG A 152 5.02 0.30 2.35
C ARG A 152 3.93 0.28 1.30
N THR A 153 3.79 -0.86 0.66
CA THR A 153 2.73 -1.09 -0.32
C THR A 153 1.71 -2.06 0.25
N TRP A 154 0.43 -1.73 0.17
CA TRP A 154 -0.67 -2.52 0.71
C TRP A 154 -1.32 -3.37 -0.37
N SER A 155 -1.36 -4.68 -0.17
CA SER A 155 -2.09 -5.63 -1.01
C SER A 155 -3.40 -5.99 -0.33
N ALA A 156 -4.50 -5.95 -1.07
CA ALA A 156 -5.82 -6.33 -0.59
C ALA A 156 -6.05 -7.83 -0.82
N VAL A 157 -6.39 -8.57 0.24
CA VAL A 157 -6.71 -10.00 0.16
C VAL A 157 -7.99 -10.30 0.93
N LEU A 158 -8.70 -11.35 0.55
CA LEU A 158 -9.87 -11.78 1.31
C LEU A 158 -9.47 -12.41 2.65
N PRO A 159 -10.28 -12.27 3.71
CA PRO A 159 -10.04 -12.91 5.00
C PRO A 159 -9.96 -14.44 4.94
N GLN A 160 -10.62 -15.04 3.96
CA GLN A 160 -10.59 -16.48 3.70
C GLN A 160 -10.32 -16.74 2.22
N ASN A 161 -9.11 -17.14 1.89
CA ASN A 161 -8.70 -17.41 0.50
C ASN A 161 -9.16 -18.79 0.02
N PHE A 162 -9.56 -19.69 0.94
CA PHE A 162 -9.97 -21.06 0.59
C PHE A 162 -11.11 -21.53 1.48
N ASN A 163 -12.23 -21.89 0.86
CA ASN A 163 -13.38 -22.46 1.54
C ASN A 163 -13.42 -23.98 1.38
N LEU A 164 -12.97 -24.69 2.42
CA LEU A 164 -12.89 -26.14 2.42
C LEU A 164 -14.28 -26.81 2.28
N GLU A 165 -15.34 -26.24 2.85
CA GLU A 165 -16.69 -26.79 2.76
C GLU A 165 -17.20 -26.78 1.31
N LYS A 166 -17.05 -25.66 0.62
CA LYS A 166 -17.42 -25.54 -0.81
C LYS A 166 -16.57 -26.47 -1.68
N PHE A 167 -15.27 -26.54 -1.43
CA PHE A 167 -14.37 -27.44 -2.14
C PHE A 167 -14.82 -28.90 -1.95
N SER A 168 -15.11 -29.32 -0.73
CA SER A 168 -15.55 -30.69 -0.40
C SER A 168 -16.93 -31.01 -0.98
N ALA A 169 -17.76 -29.99 -1.20
CA ALA A 169 -19.06 -30.11 -1.87
C ALA A 169 -18.96 -30.15 -3.40
N GLY A 170 -17.75 -30.04 -3.97
CA GLY A 170 -17.51 -30.06 -5.43
C GLY A 170 -17.63 -28.69 -6.12
N ASP A 171 -17.85 -27.62 -5.35
CA ASP A 171 -17.81 -26.24 -5.87
C ASP A 171 -16.36 -25.71 -5.85
N TYR A 172 -15.57 -26.15 -6.81
CA TYR A 172 -14.15 -25.80 -6.88
C TYR A 172 -13.95 -24.31 -7.24
N ASN A 173 -14.82 -23.72 -8.03
CA ASN A 173 -14.73 -22.31 -8.40
C ASN A 173 -15.09 -21.39 -7.24
N GLY A 174 -16.13 -21.72 -6.47
CA GLY A 174 -16.53 -20.95 -5.29
C GLY A 174 -15.67 -21.20 -4.06
N SER A 175 -14.73 -22.16 -4.11
CA SER A 175 -13.82 -22.47 -2.99
C SER A 175 -12.53 -21.66 -3.01
N THR A 176 -12.22 -20.99 -4.09
CA THR A 176 -11.04 -20.14 -4.26
C THR A 176 -11.42 -18.66 -4.23
N GLU A 177 -10.42 -17.80 -4.11
CA GLU A 177 -10.63 -16.35 -4.21
C GLU A 177 -11.28 -16.00 -5.56
N ASP A 178 -12.43 -15.31 -5.51
CA ASP A 178 -13.10 -14.83 -6.71
C ASP A 178 -12.35 -13.61 -7.25
N SER A 179 -11.92 -13.67 -8.52
CA SER A 179 -11.30 -12.55 -9.22
C SER A 179 -12.19 -11.30 -9.31
N ASN A 180 -13.49 -11.45 -9.07
CA ASN A 180 -14.46 -10.35 -8.97
C ASN A 180 -14.66 -9.86 -7.54
N SER A 181 -13.93 -10.41 -6.57
CA SER A 181 -14.02 -9.94 -5.18
C SER A 181 -13.59 -8.49 -5.05
N ILE A 182 -14.11 -7.81 -4.03
CA ILE A 182 -13.72 -6.43 -3.69
C ILE A 182 -12.19 -6.34 -3.49
N ALA A 183 -11.58 -7.30 -2.82
CA ALA A 183 -10.14 -7.34 -2.59
C ALA A 183 -9.36 -7.36 -3.92
N ALA A 184 -9.74 -8.27 -4.84
CA ALA A 184 -9.11 -8.35 -6.14
C ALA A 184 -9.23 -7.05 -6.96
N GLN A 185 -10.36 -6.35 -6.86
CA GLN A 185 -10.56 -5.08 -7.58
C GLN A 185 -9.71 -3.93 -7.01
N ILE A 186 -9.60 -3.82 -5.68
CA ILE A 186 -8.88 -2.72 -5.01
C ILE A 186 -7.41 -2.67 -5.43
N SER A 187 -6.72 -3.82 -5.43
CA SER A 187 -5.29 -3.89 -5.74
C SER A 187 -4.98 -4.12 -7.23
N LYS A 188 -5.97 -4.09 -8.12
CA LYS A 188 -5.80 -4.51 -9.51
C LYS A 188 -5.00 -3.51 -10.33
N VAL A 189 -5.52 -2.31 -10.48
CA VAL A 189 -5.03 -1.31 -11.44
C VAL A 189 -4.95 0.06 -10.80
N LEU A 190 -3.85 0.78 -11.08
CA LEU A 190 -3.69 2.20 -10.78
C LEU A 190 -4.63 3.03 -11.67
N TYR A 191 -5.40 3.93 -11.07
CA TYR A 191 -6.33 4.83 -11.76
C TYR A 191 -7.31 4.12 -12.70
N PRO A 192 -8.26 3.31 -12.18
CA PRO A 192 -9.34 2.79 -12.98
C PRO A 192 -10.16 3.94 -13.57
N GLU A 193 -10.78 3.72 -14.73
CA GLU A 193 -11.66 4.70 -15.33
C GLU A 193 -12.84 5.03 -14.39
N ASP A 194 -13.05 6.32 -14.11
CA ASP A 194 -14.04 6.81 -13.15
C ASP A 194 -15.21 7.60 -13.79
N ASN A 195 -15.41 7.44 -15.07
CA ASN A 195 -16.57 8.04 -15.78
C ASN A 195 -17.91 7.40 -15.41
N THR A 196 -17.88 6.19 -14.83
CA THR A 196 -19.08 5.43 -14.42
C THR A 196 -19.22 5.46 -12.89
N TYR A 197 -20.43 5.14 -12.41
CA TYR A 197 -20.67 4.98 -10.97
C TYR A 197 -19.74 3.91 -10.33
N ASN A 198 -19.60 2.77 -10.99
CA ASN A 198 -18.74 1.69 -10.47
C ASN A 198 -17.27 2.09 -10.44
N GLY A 199 -16.79 2.81 -11.44
CA GLY A 199 -15.43 3.33 -11.47
C GLY A 199 -15.17 4.34 -10.34
N LYS A 200 -16.09 5.29 -10.12
CA LYS A 200 -16.01 6.24 -8.98
C LYS A 200 -16.03 5.52 -7.63
N LYS A 201 -16.90 4.51 -7.49
CA LYS A 201 -16.97 3.69 -6.28
C LYS A 201 -15.65 2.97 -6.03
N LEU A 202 -15.09 2.29 -7.04
CA LEU A 202 -13.82 1.60 -6.92
C LEU A 202 -12.68 2.56 -6.54
N ARG A 203 -12.63 3.72 -7.16
CA ARG A 203 -11.66 4.76 -6.84
C ARG A 203 -11.73 5.19 -5.38
N LEU A 204 -12.93 5.49 -4.88
CA LEU A 204 -13.15 5.84 -3.48
C LEU A 204 -12.75 4.69 -2.54
N MET A 205 -13.02 3.44 -2.94
CA MET A 205 -12.63 2.27 -2.16
C MET A 205 -11.10 2.10 -2.09
N GLN A 206 -10.38 2.36 -3.17
CA GLN A 206 -8.90 2.37 -3.19
C GLN A 206 -8.35 3.44 -2.24
N GLU A 207 -8.90 4.65 -2.27
CA GLU A 207 -8.50 5.75 -1.40
C GLU A 207 -8.76 5.43 0.08
N TYR A 208 -9.94 4.91 0.40
CA TYR A 208 -10.28 4.50 1.78
C TYR A 208 -9.41 3.32 2.25
N PHE A 209 -9.18 2.32 1.41
CA PHE A 209 -8.33 1.18 1.72
C PHE A 209 -6.91 1.62 2.12
N LEU A 210 -6.28 2.46 1.31
CA LEU A 210 -4.95 3.00 1.59
C LEU A 210 -4.92 3.77 2.92
N VAL A 211 -5.88 4.64 3.12
CA VAL A 211 -5.97 5.50 4.31
C VAL A 211 -6.17 4.67 5.56
N SER A 212 -7.19 3.81 5.57
CA SER A 212 -7.54 3.01 6.74
C SER A 212 -6.41 2.05 7.13
N ALA A 213 -5.83 1.33 6.16
CA ALA A 213 -4.70 0.44 6.41
C ALA A 213 -3.49 1.20 7.00
N THR A 214 -3.17 2.36 6.45
CA THR A 214 -2.03 3.17 6.89
C THR A 214 -2.23 3.72 8.30
N LEU A 215 -3.40 4.28 8.61
CA LEU A 215 -3.69 4.86 9.91
C LEU A 215 -3.78 3.81 11.02
N GLN A 216 -4.43 2.68 10.76
CA GLN A 216 -4.48 1.56 11.71
C GLN A 216 -3.07 1.07 12.06
N TYR A 217 -2.22 0.92 11.03
CA TYR A 217 -0.82 0.55 11.26
C TYR A 217 -0.07 1.61 12.05
N ALA A 218 -0.21 2.89 11.71
CA ALA A 218 0.48 3.98 12.41
C ALA A 218 0.09 4.02 13.91
N ILE A 219 -1.18 3.84 14.23
CA ILE A 219 -1.67 3.75 15.61
C ILE A 219 -1.10 2.51 16.31
N LYS A 220 -1.10 1.36 15.65
CA LYS A 220 -0.55 0.10 16.17
C LYS A 220 0.96 0.25 16.46
N ASP A 221 1.70 0.85 15.54
CA ASP A 221 3.13 1.06 15.69
C ASP A 221 3.45 2.08 16.78
N PHE A 222 2.68 3.18 16.84
CA PHE A 222 2.79 4.17 17.92
C PHE A 222 2.57 3.50 19.29
N LYS A 223 1.50 2.71 19.45
CA LYS A 223 1.23 1.98 20.70
C LYS A 223 2.34 1.02 21.08
N ARG A 224 2.94 0.36 20.12
CA ARG A 224 4.06 -0.56 20.33
C ARG A 224 5.30 0.16 20.87
N VAL A 225 5.56 1.39 20.42
CA VAL A 225 6.76 2.16 20.76
C VAL A 225 6.55 3.04 22.00
N TYR A 226 5.40 3.72 22.07
CA TYR A 226 5.13 4.78 23.08
C TYR A 226 4.04 4.40 24.10
N GLY A 227 3.42 3.23 23.96
CA GLY A 227 2.32 2.78 24.84
C GLY A 227 0.94 3.24 24.36
N THR A 228 -0.05 3.00 25.21
CA THR A 228 -1.48 3.18 24.85
C THR A 228 -2.00 4.60 24.97
N ASP A 229 -1.27 5.50 25.64
CA ASP A 229 -1.65 6.92 25.73
C ASP A 229 -1.30 7.66 24.44
N MET A 230 -2.32 7.91 23.63
CA MET A 230 -2.16 8.60 22.35
C MET A 230 -2.13 10.12 22.44
N SER A 231 -2.09 10.71 23.64
CA SER A 231 -1.96 12.17 23.81
C SER A 231 -0.69 12.72 23.16
N GLN A 232 0.34 11.88 23.02
CA GLN A 232 1.62 12.24 22.38
C GLN A 232 1.65 11.97 20.88
N LEU A 233 0.59 11.39 20.29
CA LEU A 233 0.54 11.05 18.87
C LEU A 233 0.90 12.25 17.98
N PRO A 234 0.36 13.46 18.17
CA PRO A 234 0.67 14.62 17.34
C PRO A 234 2.12 15.09 17.41
N GLU A 235 2.83 14.77 18.51
CA GLU A 235 4.25 15.11 18.67
C GLU A 235 5.20 14.10 18.06
N LYS A 236 4.74 12.85 17.87
CA LYS A 236 5.57 11.73 17.45
C LYS A 236 5.30 11.27 16.02
N VAL A 237 4.12 11.57 15.49
CA VAL A 237 3.69 11.11 14.17
C VAL A 237 3.13 12.29 13.38
N ALA A 238 3.66 12.51 12.19
CA ALA A 238 3.13 13.48 11.23
C ALA A 238 2.63 12.74 10.00
N PHE A 239 1.39 13.03 9.59
CA PHE A 239 0.81 12.51 8.36
C PHE A 239 0.92 13.58 7.26
N HIS A 240 1.68 13.28 6.22
CA HIS A 240 1.78 14.14 5.05
C HIS A 240 0.83 13.61 3.96
N ILE A 241 -0.24 14.36 3.71
CA ILE A 241 -1.25 14.04 2.70
C ILE A 241 -0.77 14.57 1.36
N ASN A 242 -0.50 13.64 0.42
CA ASN A 242 -0.07 13.99 -0.92
C ASN A 242 -1.29 14.13 -1.84
N ASP A 243 -1.64 15.38 -2.21
CA ASP A 243 -2.87 15.74 -2.90
C ASP A 243 -4.14 15.47 -2.05
N THR A 244 -5.31 15.42 -2.69
CA THR A 244 -6.61 15.16 -2.05
C THR A 244 -6.99 13.68 -2.03
N HIS A 245 -6.25 12.81 -2.72
CA HIS A 245 -6.53 11.38 -2.79
C HIS A 245 -6.62 10.72 -1.41
N PRO A 246 -5.74 11.00 -0.43
CA PRO A 246 -5.86 10.49 0.92
C PRO A 246 -6.59 11.44 1.88
N ALA A 247 -7.44 12.35 1.41
CA ALA A 247 -8.15 13.31 2.27
C ALA A 247 -9.07 12.64 3.32
N LEU A 248 -9.50 11.39 3.05
CA LEU A 248 -10.22 10.57 4.03
C LEU A 248 -9.41 10.26 5.30
N CYS A 249 -8.12 10.60 5.35
CA CYS A 249 -7.30 10.50 6.57
C CYS A 249 -7.93 11.25 7.76
N VAL A 250 -8.53 12.39 7.52
CA VAL A 250 -9.12 13.19 8.60
C VAL A 250 -10.30 12.48 9.25
N PRO A 251 -11.37 12.10 8.53
CA PRO A 251 -12.51 11.42 9.14
C PRO A 251 -12.15 9.99 9.62
N GLU A 252 -11.25 9.27 8.94
CA GLU A 252 -10.87 7.93 9.38
C GLU A 252 -10.03 7.96 10.66
N LEU A 253 -9.11 8.92 10.82
CA LEU A 253 -8.38 9.07 12.07
C LEU A 253 -9.33 9.40 13.22
N MET A 254 -10.31 10.30 12.99
CA MET A 254 -11.35 10.59 13.97
C MET A 254 -12.15 9.35 14.35
N ARG A 255 -12.58 8.55 13.34
CA ARG A 255 -13.30 7.30 13.59
C ARG A 255 -12.48 6.34 14.45
N LEU A 256 -11.23 6.10 14.10
CA LEU A 256 -10.34 5.21 14.85
C LEU A 256 -10.15 5.69 16.30
N LEU A 257 -9.91 6.98 16.50
CA LEU A 257 -9.70 7.53 17.84
C LEU A 257 -10.98 7.53 18.69
N VAL A 258 -12.12 7.89 18.11
CA VAL A 258 -13.39 8.00 18.85
C VAL A 258 -14.05 6.62 19.01
N ASP A 259 -14.26 5.88 17.91
CA ASP A 259 -15.07 4.67 17.93
C ASP A 259 -14.29 3.42 18.38
N GLU A 260 -12.97 3.38 18.17
CA GLU A 260 -12.14 2.19 18.50
C GLU A 260 -11.23 2.42 19.71
N HIS A 261 -10.98 3.69 20.09
CA HIS A 261 -10.04 4.01 21.14
C HIS A 261 -10.64 4.89 22.26
N ASP A 262 -11.95 5.08 22.28
CA ASP A 262 -12.71 5.75 23.35
C ASP A 262 -12.26 7.19 23.64
N TYR A 263 -11.74 7.92 22.64
CA TYR A 263 -11.43 9.34 22.79
C TYR A 263 -12.71 10.18 22.59
N SER A 264 -12.85 11.27 23.35
CA SER A 264 -13.91 12.23 23.04
C SER A 264 -13.62 12.94 21.71
N TRP A 265 -14.65 13.41 21.05
CA TRP A 265 -14.55 14.16 19.78
C TRP A 265 -13.59 15.34 19.87
N GLU A 266 -13.67 16.10 20.97
CA GLU A 266 -12.85 17.29 21.18
C GLU A 266 -11.38 16.96 21.39
N ARG A 267 -11.08 15.77 21.93
CA ARG A 267 -9.72 15.34 22.17
C ARG A 267 -9.12 14.65 20.95
N ALA A 268 -9.90 13.95 20.16
CA ALA A 268 -9.48 13.28 18.92
C ALA A 268 -9.13 14.28 17.82
#